data_3d8c512a6a1c00b2292a4e158951aef6
#
_entry.id   3d8c512a6a1c00b2292a4e158951aef6
#
_cell.length_a   1.000
_cell.length_b   1.000
_cell.length_c   1.000
_cell.angle_alpha   90.00
_cell.angle_beta   90.00
_cell.angle_gamma   90.00
#
_symmetry.space_group_name_H-M   'P 1'
#
loop_
_entity.id
_entity.type
_entity.pdbx_description
1 polymer ?
#
loop_
_entity_poly.entity_id
_entity_poly.type
_entity_poly.pdbx_seq_one_letter_code
_entity_poly.pdbx_strand_id
1 'polypeptide(L)'
;MMRVRPIKLEIEGFQSFKERQIIDFEKLCECGIFGIFGETGSGKSSILDAITLALYNKIPKTTGFSLEEEDLTNFLNNSSDKMEVYFKFALGNDIFEINRKYYLGKEKGIDKLKSKEILMKKNSVIIAEKSTQLKSYLDEEFGLSVDDFMRTVVLPQGKFSDFLKLKGEAKRKTIENIFNMEEYGKKLKDRANLEKKKLEAEKKEWESQKENIEWTSSEDIKSCEKSLVDNKILLENLINEKKDFDIYLSLIHI
;
A
#
# COMPACT_ATOMS: atom_id res chain seq x y z
N MET A 1 13.28 6.20 -0.88
CA MET A 1 12.42 5.38 0.01
C MET A 1 11.72 6.32 0.99
N MET A 2 10.42 6.48 0.88
CA MET A 2 9.67 7.29 1.86
C MET A 2 9.69 6.59 3.20
N ARG A 3 10.23 7.25 4.22
CA ARG A 3 10.36 6.70 5.56
C ARG A 3 9.23 7.24 6.43
N VAL A 4 8.32 6.38 6.84
CA VAL A 4 7.31 6.73 7.83
C VAL A 4 7.96 6.77 9.21
N ARG A 5 7.84 7.88 9.92
CA ARG A 5 8.35 8.06 11.27
C ARG A 5 7.21 8.47 12.21
N PRO A 6 6.86 7.65 13.19
CA PRO A 6 5.88 8.03 14.20
C PRO A 6 6.43 9.18 15.04
N ILE A 7 5.56 10.13 15.40
CA ILE A 7 5.88 11.29 16.24
C ILE A 7 5.14 11.18 17.55
N LYS A 8 3.81 11.05 17.51
CA LYS A 8 2.97 11.05 18.70
C LYS A 8 1.74 10.18 18.50
N LEU A 9 1.36 9.44 19.53
CA LEU A 9 0.10 8.70 19.59
C LEU A 9 -0.64 9.07 20.87
N GLU A 10 -1.93 9.39 20.76
CA GLU A 10 -2.82 9.56 21.91
C GLU A 10 -3.96 8.54 21.78
N ILE A 11 -4.28 7.91 22.89
CA ILE A 11 -5.27 6.84 22.96
C ILE A 11 -6.17 7.10 24.18
N GLU A 12 -7.48 7.03 24.00
CA GLU A 12 -8.48 7.17 25.07
C GLU A 12 -9.65 6.21 24.79
N GLY A 13 -10.13 5.52 25.83
CA GLY A 13 -11.28 4.63 25.72
C GLY A 13 -11.08 3.39 24.86
N PHE A 14 -9.85 2.97 24.59
CA PHE A 14 -9.50 1.89 23.67
C PHE A 14 -8.83 0.73 24.39
N GLN A 15 -9.42 -0.45 24.32
CA GLN A 15 -8.93 -1.68 24.95
C GLN A 15 -8.54 -1.46 26.44
N SER A 16 -7.25 -1.61 26.78
CA SER A 16 -6.75 -1.42 28.17
C SER A 16 -6.65 0.05 28.58
N PHE A 17 -6.77 1.00 27.65
CA PHE A 17 -6.59 2.43 27.91
C PHE A 17 -7.93 3.13 28.15
N LYS A 18 -8.34 3.27 29.43
CA LYS A 18 -9.55 3.99 29.80
C LYS A 18 -9.34 5.51 29.66
N GLU A 19 -8.29 6.00 30.29
CA GLU A 19 -7.94 7.41 30.29
C GLU A 19 -6.97 7.72 29.15
N ARG A 20 -6.89 9.01 28.78
CA ARG A 20 -5.99 9.45 27.72
C ARG A 20 -4.54 9.15 28.07
N GLN A 21 -3.89 8.36 27.26
CA GLN A 21 -2.47 8.07 27.30
C GLN A 21 -1.78 8.71 26.10
N ILE A 22 -0.60 9.28 26.35
CA ILE A 22 0.20 9.96 25.35
C ILE A 22 1.54 9.23 25.21
N ILE A 23 1.86 8.83 24.00
CA ILE A 23 3.13 8.19 23.65
C ILE A 23 3.88 9.14 22.71
N ASP A 24 4.99 9.67 23.20
CA ASP A 24 5.87 10.56 22.45
C ASP A 24 7.03 9.74 21.85
N PHE A 25 6.90 9.40 20.56
CA PHE A 25 7.89 8.59 19.87
C PHE A 25 9.18 9.37 19.57
N GLU A 26 9.16 10.69 19.51
CA GLU A 26 10.39 11.46 19.28
C GLU A 26 11.37 11.26 20.43
N LYS A 27 10.86 11.28 21.66
CA LYS A 27 11.69 11.01 22.85
C LYS A 27 12.13 9.56 22.97
N LEU A 28 11.30 8.61 22.52
CA LEU A 28 11.61 7.18 22.61
C LEU A 28 12.56 6.69 21.52
N CYS A 29 12.55 7.33 20.36
CA CYS A 29 13.25 6.86 19.15
C CYS A 29 14.59 7.55 18.92
N GLU A 30 15.17 8.26 19.88
CA GLU A 30 16.47 8.93 19.72
C GLU A 30 17.57 7.98 19.23
N CYS A 31 17.56 6.73 19.71
CA CYS A 31 18.50 5.68 19.29
C CYS A 31 18.02 4.85 18.09
N GLY A 32 16.88 5.18 17.48
CA GLY A 32 16.30 4.45 16.34
C GLY A 32 15.58 3.14 16.69
N ILE A 33 15.70 2.65 17.91
CA ILE A 33 15.03 1.45 18.43
C ILE A 33 14.52 1.74 19.84
N PHE A 34 13.30 1.28 20.15
CA PHE A 34 12.74 1.33 21.49
C PHE A 34 12.01 0.02 21.82
N GLY A 35 11.89 -0.30 23.10
CA GLY A 35 11.19 -1.48 23.61
C GLY A 35 9.98 -1.09 24.45
N ILE A 36 8.88 -1.83 24.30
CA ILE A 36 7.69 -1.71 25.13
C ILE A 36 7.60 -2.96 26.01
N PHE A 37 7.74 -2.80 27.32
CA PHE A 37 7.73 -3.86 28.31
C PHE A 37 6.52 -3.71 29.25
N GLY A 38 6.04 -4.80 29.79
CA GLY A 38 4.93 -4.83 30.73
C GLY A 38 4.27 -6.21 30.81
N GLU A 39 3.39 -6.41 31.75
CA GLU A 39 2.64 -7.64 31.95
C GLU A 39 1.68 -7.96 30.78
N THR A 40 1.24 -9.22 30.70
CA THR A 40 0.20 -9.60 29.72
C THR A 40 -1.09 -8.83 30.01
N GLY A 41 -1.72 -8.28 28.97
CA GLY A 41 -2.92 -7.45 29.14
C GLY A 41 -2.67 -5.96 29.41
N SER A 42 -1.41 -5.52 29.60
CA SER A 42 -1.08 -4.11 29.87
C SER A 42 -1.25 -3.15 28.68
N GLY A 43 -1.70 -3.63 27.51
CA GLY A 43 -1.96 -2.79 26.34
C GLY A 43 -0.78 -2.62 25.36
N LYS A 44 0.29 -3.43 25.47
CA LYS A 44 1.43 -3.35 24.53
C LYS A 44 1.03 -3.50 23.06
N SER A 45 0.23 -4.52 22.74
CA SER A 45 -0.28 -4.76 21.39
C SER A 45 -1.32 -3.70 20.99
N SER A 46 -2.08 -3.19 21.96
CA SER A 46 -3.09 -2.14 21.73
C SER A 46 -2.51 -0.85 21.15
N ILE A 47 -1.22 -0.56 21.39
CA ILE A 47 -0.51 0.58 20.80
C ILE A 47 -0.43 0.42 19.27
N LEU A 48 -0.05 -0.76 18.79
CA LEU A 48 0.02 -1.06 17.36
C LEU A 48 -1.37 -1.14 16.72
N ASP A 49 -2.34 -1.71 17.44
CA ASP A 49 -3.74 -1.75 17.03
C ASP A 49 -4.32 -0.34 16.89
N ALA A 50 -3.99 0.58 17.80
CA ALA A 50 -4.41 1.98 17.74
C ALA A 50 -3.82 2.71 16.52
N ILE A 51 -2.53 2.49 16.19
CA ILE A 51 -1.91 3.05 14.98
C ILE A 51 -2.65 2.52 13.73
N THR A 52 -2.93 1.23 13.68
CA THR A 52 -3.63 0.62 12.55
C THR A 52 -5.07 1.15 12.43
N LEU A 53 -5.76 1.30 13.57
CA LEU A 53 -7.09 1.92 13.61
C LEU A 53 -7.06 3.36 13.10
N ALA A 54 -6.09 4.17 13.55
CA ALA A 54 -5.96 5.56 13.11
C ALA A 54 -5.79 5.65 11.59
N LEU A 55 -4.89 4.85 11.01
CA LEU A 55 -4.61 4.86 9.58
C LEU A 55 -5.77 4.27 8.77
N TYR A 56 -6.17 3.05 9.05
CA TYR A 56 -7.01 2.26 8.14
C TYR A 56 -8.45 2.02 8.63
N ASN A 57 -8.83 2.50 9.82
CA ASN A 57 -10.13 2.21 10.44
C ASN A 57 -10.39 0.70 10.63
N LYS A 58 -9.32 -0.05 10.84
CA LYS A 58 -9.35 -1.51 11.02
C LYS A 58 -8.40 -1.92 12.12
N ILE A 59 -8.71 -3.02 12.79
CA ILE A 59 -7.87 -3.60 13.83
C ILE A 59 -7.54 -5.03 13.41
N PRO A 60 -6.28 -5.46 13.52
CA PRO A 60 -5.89 -6.82 13.16
C PRO A 60 -6.56 -7.85 14.07
N LYS A 61 -7.27 -8.82 13.48
CA LYS A 61 -7.69 -9.99 14.25
C LYS A 61 -6.51 -10.85 14.65
N THR A 62 -6.52 -11.33 15.87
CA THR A 62 -5.52 -12.27 16.39
C THR A 62 -5.57 -13.63 15.67
N THR A 63 -6.65 -13.98 14.99
CA THR A 63 -6.92 -15.32 14.47
C THR A 63 -7.13 -15.43 12.95
N GLY A 64 -7.03 -14.36 12.17
CA GLY A 64 -7.21 -14.43 10.71
C GLY A 64 -6.96 -13.12 9.99
N PHE A 65 -6.70 -13.20 8.68
CA PHE A 65 -6.62 -12.04 7.78
C PHE A 65 -8.00 -11.57 7.29
N SER A 66 -9.08 -12.07 7.86
CA SER A 66 -10.42 -11.65 7.51
C SER A 66 -10.64 -10.25 8.07
N LEU A 67 -10.53 -9.27 7.18
CA LEU A 67 -10.88 -7.86 7.40
C LEU A 67 -12.39 -7.67 7.17
N GLU A 68 -13.22 -8.58 7.68
CA GLU A 68 -14.64 -8.29 7.83
C GLU A 68 -14.78 -7.06 8.72
N GLU A 69 -15.79 -6.25 8.49
CA GLU A 69 -16.10 -5.10 9.32
C GLU A 69 -16.38 -5.60 10.75
N GLU A 70 -15.29 -5.71 11.53
CA GLU A 70 -15.42 -6.02 12.94
C GLU A 70 -16.17 -4.90 13.62
N ASP A 71 -17.06 -5.30 14.48
CA ASP A 71 -17.70 -4.36 15.38
C ASP A 71 -16.64 -3.78 16.32
N LEU A 72 -16.23 -2.55 16.03
CA LEU A 72 -15.25 -1.80 16.84
C LEU A 72 -15.68 -1.67 18.30
N THR A 73 -16.95 -1.98 18.62
CA THR A 73 -17.48 -2.00 19.99
C THR A 73 -16.71 -2.97 20.88
N ASN A 74 -16.19 -4.07 20.32
CA ASN A 74 -15.39 -5.05 21.06
C ASN A 74 -14.02 -4.48 21.53
N PHE A 75 -13.60 -3.36 20.97
CA PHE A 75 -12.32 -2.71 21.31
C PHE A 75 -12.51 -1.47 22.19
N LEU A 76 -13.77 -1.09 22.44
CA LEU A 76 -14.08 -0.04 23.40
C LEU A 76 -13.73 -0.53 24.81
N ASN A 77 -13.13 0.34 25.62
CA ASN A 77 -12.90 0.03 27.02
C ASN A 77 -14.26 -0.10 27.75
N ASN A 78 -14.42 -1.17 28.53
CA ASN A 78 -15.69 -1.50 29.20
C ASN A 78 -16.23 -0.40 30.14
N SER A 79 -15.39 0.56 30.51
CA SER A 79 -15.76 1.69 31.38
C SER A 79 -15.82 3.01 30.62
N SER A 80 -15.91 2.98 29.29
CA SER A 80 -15.92 4.16 28.44
C SER A 80 -17.11 4.09 27.46
N ASP A 81 -17.69 5.25 27.16
CA ASP A 81 -18.73 5.45 26.16
C ASP A 81 -18.23 6.09 24.86
N LYS A 82 -16.93 6.43 24.86
CA LYS A 82 -16.22 7.03 23.73
C LYS A 82 -14.85 6.39 23.55
N MET A 83 -14.36 6.45 22.32
CA MET A 83 -13.02 6.04 21.95
C MET A 83 -12.41 7.11 21.06
N GLU A 84 -11.20 7.53 21.38
CA GLU A 84 -10.45 8.50 20.56
C GLU A 84 -9.04 8.01 20.33
N VAL A 85 -8.60 8.09 19.08
CA VAL A 85 -7.22 7.79 18.68
C VAL A 85 -6.70 8.93 17.81
N TYR A 86 -5.62 9.56 18.27
CA TYR A 86 -4.88 10.56 17.53
C TYR A 86 -3.49 10.04 17.21
N PHE A 87 -3.09 10.13 15.95
CA PHE A 87 -1.77 9.69 15.50
C PHE A 87 -1.11 10.76 14.63
N LYS A 88 0.09 11.16 15.04
CA LYS A 88 0.95 12.10 14.33
C LYS A 88 2.19 11.39 13.84
N PHE A 89 2.54 11.56 12.58
CA PHE A 89 3.71 10.94 11.95
C PHE A 89 4.27 11.82 10.84
N ALA A 90 5.52 11.59 10.50
CA ALA A 90 6.17 12.19 9.34
C ALA A 90 6.28 11.17 8.20
N LEU A 91 6.07 11.63 6.97
CA LEU A 91 6.30 10.90 5.74
C LEU A 91 7.18 11.76 4.82
N GLY A 92 8.45 11.41 4.70
CA GLY A 92 9.43 12.29 4.08
C GLY A 92 9.58 13.59 4.87
N ASN A 93 9.28 14.72 4.23
CA ASN A 93 9.33 16.05 4.86
C ASN A 93 7.97 16.54 5.35
N ASP A 94 6.89 15.82 5.06
CA ASP A 94 5.54 16.21 5.43
C ASP A 94 5.12 15.61 6.77
N ILE A 95 4.38 16.38 7.55
CA ILE A 95 3.81 15.98 8.84
C ILE A 95 2.32 15.74 8.66
N PHE A 96 1.88 14.55 9.07
CA PHE A 96 0.50 14.12 9.04
C PHE A 96 -0.05 13.94 10.45
N GLU A 97 -1.30 14.33 10.62
CA GLU A 97 -2.06 14.16 11.86
C GLU A 97 -3.42 13.56 11.53
N ILE A 98 -3.76 12.45 12.15
CA ILE A 98 -5.05 11.79 11.99
C ILE A 98 -5.72 11.72 13.35
N ASN A 99 -6.95 12.18 13.45
CA ASN A 99 -7.79 12.04 14.64
C ASN A 99 -9.07 11.29 14.28
N ARG A 100 -9.39 10.25 15.03
CA ARG A 100 -10.64 9.49 14.92
C ARG A 100 -11.33 9.43 16.26
N LYS A 101 -12.61 9.81 16.26
CA LYS A 101 -13.47 9.74 17.45
C LYS A 101 -14.69 8.86 17.17
N TYR A 102 -14.98 8.03 18.13
CA TYR A 102 -16.10 7.11 18.10
C TYR A 102 -16.91 7.27 19.38
N TYR A 103 -18.20 7.10 19.27
CA TYR A 103 -19.13 7.17 20.40
C TYR A 103 -20.04 5.96 20.39
N LEU A 104 -20.32 5.44 21.58
CA LEU A 104 -21.29 4.38 21.76
C LEU A 104 -22.69 4.92 21.47
N GLY A 105 -23.37 4.32 20.53
CA GLY A 105 -24.74 4.64 20.15
C GLY A 105 -25.58 3.38 20.11
N LYS A 106 -26.90 3.54 20.06
CA LYS A 106 -27.81 2.39 19.88
C LYS A 106 -28.23 2.26 18.42
N GLU A 107 -28.12 1.04 17.90
CA GLU A 107 -28.64 0.68 16.58
C GLU A 107 -29.55 -0.55 16.72
N LYS A 108 -30.84 -0.40 16.40
CA LYS A 108 -31.85 -1.46 16.59
C LYS A 108 -31.87 -2.07 18.01
N GLY A 109 -31.58 -1.25 19.04
CA GLY A 109 -31.53 -1.69 20.44
C GLY A 109 -30.21 -2.31 20.89
N ILE A 110 -29.24 -2.45 19.99
CA ILE A 110 -27.91 -2.99 20.29
C ILE A 110 -26.91 -1.82 20.41
N ASP A 111 -26.06 -1.87 21.42
CA ASP A 111 -24.98 -0.90 21.57
C ASP A 111 -23.95 -1.09 20.46
N LYS A 112 -23.68 -0.04 19.70
CA LYS A 112 -22.74 -0.06 18.58
C LYS A 112 -21.90 1.19 18.58
N LEU A 113 -20.59 1.02 18.39
CA LEU A 113 -19.66 2.13 18.26
C LEU A 113 -19.79 2.77 16.88
N LYS A 114 -20.07 4.07 16.84
CA LYS A 114 -20.20 4.83 15.59
C LYS A 114 -19.06 5.83 15.47
N SER A 115 -18.46 5.89 14.29
CA SER A 115 -17.51 6.95 13.97
C SER A 115 -18.23 8.28 13.89
N LYS A 116 -17.80 9.27 14.66
CA LYS A 116 -18.42 10.60 14.70
C LYS A 116 -17.55 11.65 14.02
N GLU A 117 -16.28 11.62 14.27
CA GLU A 117 -15.33 12.58 13.70
C GLU A 117 -14.11 11.87 13.13
N ILE A 118 -13.73 12.28 11.95
CA ILE A 118 -12.47 11.89 11.30
C ILE A 118 -11.86 13.18 10.79
N LEU A 119 -10.63 13.43 11.15
CA LEU A 119 -9.89 14.59 10.70
C LEU A 119 -8.48 14.17 10.32
N MET A 120 -8.07 14.49 9.11
CA MET A 120 -6.69 14.35 8.67
C MET A 120 -6.12 15.68 8.25
N LYS A 121 -4.92 15.98 8.75
CA LYS A 121 -4.16 17.18 8.38
C LYS A 121 -2.82 16.79 7.77
N LYS A 122 -2.37 17.58 6.80
CA LYS A 122 -1.01 17.57 6.27
C LYS A 122 -0.41 18.94 6.47
N ASN A 123 0.71 19.02 7.19
CA ASN A 123 1.38 20.28 7.55
C ASN A 123 0.40 21.32 8.13
N SER A 124 -0.46 20.87 9.08
CA SER A 124 -1.51 21.65 9.73
C SER A 124 -2.70 22.06 8.85
N VAL A 125 -2.72 21.71 7.55
CA VAL A 125 -3.86 21.95 6.65
C VAL A 125 -4.76 20.72 6.63
N ILE A 126 -6.07 20.92 6.77
CA ILE A 126 -7.06 19.84 6.71
C ILE A 126 -7.15 19.33 5.27
N ILE A 127 -6.96 18.01 5.09
CA ILE A 127 -7.00 17.34 3.78
C ILE A 127 -8.12 16.30 3.66
N ALA A 128 -8.63 15.78 4.79
CA ALA A 128 -9.76 14.86 4.77
C ALA A 128 -10.58 14.96 6.07
N GLU A 129 -11.90 14.91 5.91
CA GLU A 129 -12.89 14.90 7.00
C GLU A 129 -13.83 13.69 6.92
N LYS A 130 -13.65 12.82 5.91
CA LYS A 130 -14.43 11.60 5.70
C LYS A 130 -13.52 10.40 5.54
N SER A 131 -14.00 9.23 6.00
CA SER A 131 -13.24 7.97 5.93
C SER A 131 -12.83 7.59 4.51
N THR A 132 -13.69 7.86 3.53
CA THR A 132 -13.42 7.60 2.11
C THR A 132 -12.29 8.48 1.56
N GLN A 133 -12.30 9.78 1.87
CA GLN A 133 -11.25 10.72 1.47
C GLN A 133 -9.91 10.33 2.09
N LEU A 134 -9.91 10.02 3.41
CA LEU A 134 -8.72 9.59 4.11
C LEU A 134 -8.15 8.31 3.50
N LYS A 135 -9.00 7.34 3.17
CA LYS A 135 -8.58 6.10 2.54
C LYS A 135 -7.93 6.34 1.17
N SER A 136 -8.59 7.11 0.28
CA SER A 136 -8.03 7.43 -1.04
C SER A 136 -6.67 8.12 -0.93
N TYR A 137 -6.56 9.06 0.00
CA TYR A 137 -5.30 9.79 0.22
C TYR A 137 -4.17 8.87 0.72
N LEU A 138 -4.48 7.97 1.66
CA LEU A 138 -3.50 7.00 2.15
C LEU A 138 -3.09 5.99 1.07
N ASP A 139 -4.04 5.52 0.25
CA ASP A 139 -3.74 4.61 -0.85
C ASP A 139 -2.81 5.27 -1.89
N GLU A 140 -2.97 6.59 -2.15
CA GLU A 140 -2.13 7.35 -3.08
C GLU A 140 -0.73 7.66 -2.51
N GLU A 141 -0.65 8.15 -1.28
CA GLU A 141 0.62 8.59 -0.67
C GLU A 141 1.44 7.44 -0.08
N PHE A 142 0.79 6.44 0.53
CA PHE A 142 1.47 5.30 1.14
C PHE A 142 1.64 4.13 0.18
N GLY A 143 0.70 3.93 -0.75
CA GLY A 143 0.69 2.78 -1.67
C GLY A 143 0.63 1.42 -0.96
N LEU A 144 0.41 1.39 0.35
CA LEU A 144 0.35 0.18 1.17
C LEU A 144 -1.09 -0.13 1.55
N SER A 145 -1.56 -1.30 1.14
CA SER A 145 -2.82 -1.82 1.65
C SER A 145 -2.72 -2.13 3.14
N VAL A 146 -3.87 -2.23 3.83
CA VAL A 146 -3.92 -2.64 5.25
C VAL A 146 -3.16 -3.96 5.46
N ASP A 147 -3.36 -4.93 4.55
CA ASP A 147 -2.73 -6.24 4.63
C ASP A 147 -1.21 -6.16 4.49
N ASP A 148 -0.72 -5.33 3.56
CA ASP A 148 0.72 -5.13 3.38
C ASP A 148 1.32 -4.42 4.59
N PHE A 149 0.64 -3.39 5.12
CA PHE A 149 1.06 -2.69 6.34
C PHE A 149 1.16 -3.64 7.54
N MET A 150 0.15 -4.50 7.71
CA MET A 150 0.12 -5.50 8.79
C MET A 150 1.21 -6.56 8.65
N ARG A 151 1.57 -6.92 7.44
CA ARG A 151 2.60 -7.95 7.18
C ARG A 151 4.03 -7.42 7.25
N THR A 152 4.22 -6.13 7.07
CA THR A 152 5.55 -5.54 6.85
C THR A 152 5.95 -4.54 7.92
N VAL A 153 5.00 -3.74 8.40
CA VAL A 153 5.27 -2.68 9.38
C VAL A 153 4.91 -3.13 10.79
N VAL A 154 3.70 -3.65 10.99
CA VAL A 154 3.22 -4.01 12.33
C VAL A 154 3.76 -5.37 12.79
N LEU A 155 3.88 -6.33 11.88
CA LEU A 155 4.34 -7.70 12.15
C LEU A 155 3.74 -8.31 13.43
N PRO A 156 2.41 -8.48 13.51
CA PRO A 156 1.78 -9.04 14.69
C PRO A 156 2.35 -10.41 15.05
N GLN A 157 2.28 -10.78 16.31
CA GLN A 157 2.79 -12.06 16.80
C GLN A 157 2.26 -13.24 15.97
N GLY A 158 3.17 -14.09 15.46
CA GLY A 158 2.85 -15.23 14.59
C GLY A 158 2.68 -14.90 13.10
N LYS A 159 2.51 -13.64 12.70
CA LYS A 159 2.25 -13.25 11.31
C LYS A 159 3.51 -13.11 10.45
N PHE A 160 4.67 -12.94 11.05
CA PHE A 160 5.95 -12.96 10.33
C PHE A 160 6.17 -14.30 9.59
N SER A 161 5.78 -15.40 10.21
CA SER A 161 5.78 -16.72 9.57
C SER A 161 4.92 -16.77 8.30
N ASP A 162 3.78 -16.07 8.30
CA ASP A 162 2.87 -16.02 7.14
C ASP A 162 3.49 -15.24 5.98
N PHE A 163 4.19 -14.13 6.27
CA PHE A 163 4.95 -13.40 5.25
C PHE A 163 6.04 -14.28 4.62
N LEU A 164 6.79 -15.02 5.43
CA LEU A 164 7.83 -15.94 4.93
C LEU A 164 7.26 -17.08 4.08
N LYS A 165 6.03 -17.52 4.36
CA LYS A 165 5.33 -18.57 3.62
C LYS A 165 4.72 -18.11 2.30
N LEU A 166 4.63 -16.80 2.06
CA LEU A 166 4.16 -16.27 0.77
C LEU A 166 5.05 -16.79 -0.35
N LYS A 167 4.43 -17.29 -1.42
CA LYS A 167 5.13 -17.82 -2.59
C LYS A 167 4.72 -17.07 -3.86
N GLY A 168 5.63 -17.08 -4.83
CA GLY A 168 5.36 -16.60 -6.19
C GLY A 168 4.87 -15.15 -6.24
N GLU A 169 3.78 -14.93 -6.95
CA GLU A 169 3.25 -13.61 -7.27
C GLU A 169 2.80 -12.81 -6.03
N ALA A 170 2.27 -13.47 -5.01
CA ALA A 170 1.84 -12.81 -3.78
C ALA A 170 3.03 -12.18 -3.01
N LYS A 171 4.15 -12.91 -2.90
CA LYS A 171 5.37 -12.40 -2.26
C LYS A 171 5.96 -11.24 -3.05
N ARG A 172 6.05 -11.38 -4.37
CA ARG A 172 6.53 -10.34 -5.27
C ARG A 172 5.69 -9.07 -5.15
N LYS A 173 4.37 -9.17 -5.23
CA LYS A 173 3.46 -8.03 -5.12
C LYS A 173 3.62 -7.29 -3.79
N THR A 174 3.74 -8.02 -2.67
CA THR A 174 3.99 -7.42 -1.36
C THR A 174 5.31 -6.65 -1.33
N ILE A 175 6.38 -7.21 -1.93
CA ILE A 175 7.69 -6.54 -2.02
C ILE A 175 7.59 -5.30 -2.94
N GLU A 176 6.94 -5.40 -4.10
CA GLU A 176 6.73 -4.28 -5.02
C GLU A 176 6.00 -3.11 -4.33
N ASN A 177 4.98 -3.42 -3.52
CA ASN A 177 4.24 -2.40 -2.75
C ASN A 177 5.12 -1.75 -1.66
N ILE A 178 5.89 -2.55 -0.89
CA ILE A 178 6.78 -2.03 0.17
C ILE A 178 7.81 -1.04 -0.36
N PHE A 179 8.36 -1.34 -1.54
CA PHE A 179 9.41 -0.53 -2.15
C PHE A 179 8.89 0.51 -3.14
N ASN A 180 7.55 0.67 -3.28
CA ASN A 180 6.91 1.51 -4.29
C ASN A 180 7.42 1.21 -5.72
N MET A 181 7.64 -0.07 -6.00
CA MET A 181 8.18 -0.54 -7.27
C MET A 181 7.09 -0.86 -8.31
N GLU A 182 5.86 -0.41 -8.11
CA GLU A 182 4.75 -0.67 -9.05
C GLU A 182 5.03 -0.15 -10.47
N GLU A 183 5.78 0.95 -10.58
CA GLU A 183 6.19 1.50 -11.88
C GLU A 183 7.11 0.55 -12.64
N TYR A 184 7.97 -0.17 -11.92
CA TYR A 184 8.93 -1.13 -12.49
C TYR A 184 8.35 -2.56 -12.60
N GLY A 185 7.21 -2.83 -11.98
CA GLY A 185 6.50 -4.11 -12.03
C GLY A 185 5.41 -4.14 -13.11
N LYS A 186 4.16 -4.13 -12.65
CA LYS A 186 2.99 -4.29 -13.51
C LYS A 186 2.83 -3.16 -14.54
N LYS A 187 3.02 -1.91 -14.13
CA LYS A 187 2.86 -0.74 -15.03
C LYS A 187 3.84 -0.77 -16.20
N LEU A 188 5.10 -1.16 -15.96
CA LEU A 188 6.09 -1.30 -17.02
C LEU A 188 5.74 -2.46 -17.97
N LYS A 189 5.31 -3.60 -17.42
CA LYS A 189 4.85 -4.73 -18.22
C LYS A 189 3.65 -4.37 -19.09
N ASP A 190 2.69 -3.62 -18.54
CA ASP A 190 1.50 -3.18 -19.29
C ASP A 190 1.87 -2.19 -20.39
N ARG A 191 2.80 -1.25 -20.14
CA ARG A 191 3.36 -0.34 -21.15
C ARG A 191 4.08 -1.11 -22.26
N ALA A 192 4.95 -2.04 -21.89
CA ALA A 192 5.67 -2.88 -22.87
C ALA A 192 4.71 -3.73 -23.72
N ASN A 193 3.68 -4.30 -23.12
CA ASN A 193 2.66 -5.05 -23.84
C ASN A 193 1.81 -4.17 -24.78
N LEU A 194 1.51 -2.94 -24.38
CA LEU A 194 0.79 -1.99 -25.21
C LEU A 194 1.63 -1.60 -26.43
N GLU A 195 2.90 -1.29 -26.23
CA GLU A 195 3.83 -0.92 -27.29
C GLU A 195 4.06 -2.09 -28.26
N LYS A 196 4.24 -3.31 -27.71
CA LYS A 196 4.31 -4.53 -28.51
C LYS A 196 3.08 -4.72 -29.39
N LYS A 197 1.86 -4.52 -28.84
CA LYS A 197 0.62 -4.64 -29.63
C LYS A 197 0.53 -3.61 -30.76
N LYS A 198 0.99 -2.37 -30.52
CA LYS A 198 1.04 -1.33 -31.55
C LYS A 198 1.98 -1.75 -32.70
N LEU A 199 3.20 -2.17 -32.34
CA LEU A 199 4.18 -2.60 -33.34
C LEU A 199 3.73 -3.86 -34.10
N GLU A 200 3.03 -4.78 -33.45
CA GLU A 200 2.43 -5.93 -34.12
C GLU A 200 1.31 -5.54 -35.09
N ALA A 201 0.51 -4.52 -34.75
CA ALA A 201 -0.53 -4.00 -35.65
C ALA A 201 0.08 -3.28 -36.85
N GLU A 202 1.07 -2.43 -36.64
CA GLU A 202 1.82 -1.75 -37.72
C GLU A 202 2.50 -2.78 -38.63
N LYS A 203 3.16 -3.78 -38.07
CA LYS A 203 3.76 -4.86 -38.84
C LYS A 203 2.74 -5.58 -39.73
N LYS A 204 1.56 -5.89 -39.20
CA LYS A 204 0.49 -6.56 -39.95
C LYS A 204 -0.04 -5.67 -41.08
N GLU A 205 -0.13 -4.36 -40.85
CA GLU A 205 -0.52 -3.40 -41.87
C GLU A 205 0.50 -3.34 -43.00
N TRP A 206 1.81 -3.29 -42.69
CA TRP A 206 2.88 -3.34 -43.67
C TRP A 206 2.91 -4.67 -44.45
N GLU A 207 2.67 -5.79 -43.78
CA GLU A 207 2.57 -7.12 -44.44
C GLU A 207 1.39 -7.14 -45.41
N SER A 208 0.23 -6.58 -45.03
CA SER A 208 -0.94 -6.48 -45.91
C SER A 208 -0.70 -5.56 -47.13
N GLN A 209 -0.03 -4.42 -46.90
CA GLN A 209 0.36 -3.52 -47.99
C GLN A 209 1.34 -4.20 -48.95
N LYS A 210 2.28 -4.98 -48.44
CA LYS A 210 3.24 -5.75 -49.25
C LYS A 210 2.55 -6.80 -50.13
N GLU A 211 1.51 -7.47 -49.63
CA GLU A 211 0.73 -8.45 -50.40
C GLU A 211 -0.12 -7.80 -51.50
N ASN A 212 -0.56 -6.56 -51.31
CA ASN A 212 -1.39 -5.83 -52.27
C ASN A 212 -0.59 -5.08 -53.35
N ILE A 213 0.76 -5.09 -53.28
CA ILE A 213 1.61 -4.41 -54.27
C ILE A 213 1.84 -5.38 -55.48
N GLU A 214 1.03 -5.26 -56.51
CA GLU A 214 1.20 -6.05 -57.75
C GLU A 214 2.39 -5.62 -58.62
N TRP A 215 2.88 -4.39 -58.55
CA TRP A 215 4.09 -3.93 -59.28
C TRP A 215 4.70 -2.69 -58.61
N THR A 216 5.70 -2.90 -57.79
CA THR A 216 6.52 -1.77 -57.24
C THR A 216 7.89 -1.74 -57.91
N SER A 217 8.46 -0.52 -58.00
CA SER A 217 9.82 -0.37 -58.52
C SER A 217 10.83 -1.06 -57.58
N SER A 218 11.95 -1.47 -58.13
CA SER A 218 13.06 -2.06 -57.38
C SER A 218 13.51 -1.21 -56.19
N GLU A 219 13.28 0.09 -56.26
CA GLU A 219 13.60 1.05 -55.20
C GLU A 219 12.59 1.03 -54.09
N ASP A 220 11.30 0.86 -54.37
CA ASP A 220 10.24 0.74 -53.39
C ASP A 220 10.39 -0.56 -52.59
N ILE A 221 10.75 -1.66 -53.25
CA ILE A 221 11.05 -2.94 -52.60
C ILE A 221 12.24 -2.79 -51.62
N LYS A 222 13.34 -2.14 -52.05
CA LYS A 222 14.50 -1.90 -51.18
C LYS A 222 14.19 -1.02 -50.01
N SER A 223 13.34 -0.03 -50.19
CA SER A 223 12.87 0.85 -49.11
C SER A 223 12.06 0.11 -48.05
N CYS A 224 11.13 -0.76 -48.51
CA CYS A 224 10.34 -1.64 -47.65
C CYS A 224 11.21 -2.68 -46.91
N GLU A 225 12.16 -3.30 -47.61
CA GLU A 225 13.11 -4.25 -47.00
C GLU A 225 13.96 -3.58 -45.93
N LYS A 226 14.43 -2.33 -46.16
CA LYS A 226 15.18 -1.57 -45.15
C LYS A 226 14.32 -1.29 -43.92
N SER A 227 13.09 -0.81 -44.10
CA SER A 227 12.17 -0.55 -42.98
C SER A 227 11.84 -1.82 -42.20
N LEU A 228 11.76 -2.97 -42.88
CA LEU A 228 11.50 -4.27 -42.26
C LEU A 228 12.71 -4.72 -41.42
N VAL A 229 13.93 -4.46 -41.88
CA VAL A 229 15.18 -4.74 -41.13
C VAL A 229 15.26 -3.84 -39.89
N ASP A 230 14.99 -2.54 -40.04
CA ASP A 230 15.03 -1.58 -38.93
C ASP A 230 14.00 -1.96 -37.84
N ASN A 231 12.79 -2.33 -38.25
CA ASN A 231 11.75 -2.78 -37.32
C ASN A 231 12.08 -4.12 -36.63
N LYS A 232 12.78 -5.04 -37.33
CA LYS A 232 13.27 -6.28 -36.71
C LYS A 232 14.34 -6.01 -35.65
N ILE A 233 15.28 -5.11 -35.93
CA ILE A 233 16.32 -4.71 -34.97
C ILE A 233 15.68 -4.07 -33.73
N LEU A 234 14.68 -3.22 -33.92
CA LEU A 234 13.94 -2.60 -32.83
C LEU A 234 13.23 -3.65 -31.96
N LEU A 235 12.59 -4.62 -32.60
CA LEU A 235 11.93 -5.73 -31.91
C LEU A 235 12.91 -6.59 -31.09
N GLU A 236 14.08 -6.89 -31.65
CA GLU A 236 15.14 -7.64 -30.94
C GLU A 236 15.66 -6.86 -29.74
N ASN A 237 15.86 -5.55 -29.87
CA ASN A 237 16.28 -4.71 -28.76
C ASN A 237 15.24 -4.70 -27.63
N LEU A 238 13.95 -4.56 -27.95
CA LEU A 238 12.86 -4.62 -26.97
C LEU A 238 12.74 -6.00 -26.30
N ILE A 239 12.99 -7.08 -27.04
CA ILE A 239 13.03 -8.45 -26.48
C ILE A 239 14.22 -8.61 -25.52
N ASN A 240 15.38 -8.03 -25.85
CA ASN A 240 16.56 -8.08 -24.98
C ASN A 240 16.37 -7.23 -23.72
N GLU A 241 15.84 -6.02 -23.84
CA GLU A 241 15.47 -5.21 -22.68
C GLU A 241 14.47 -5.92 -21.78
N LYS A 242 13.50 -6.63 -22.37
CA LYS A 242 12.57 -7.46 -21.59
C LYS A 242 13.29 -8.60 -20.87
N LYS A 243 14.23 -9.30 -21.53
CA LYS A 243 15.03 -10.37 -20.90
C LYS A 243 15.90 -9.85 -19.76
N ASP A 244 16.57 -8.71 -19.96
CA ASP A 244 17.38 -8.07 -18.94
C ASP A 244 16.51 -7.69 -17.73
N PHE A 245 15.31 -7.19 -17.99
CA PHE A 245 14.34 -6.89 -16.94
C PHE A 245 13.86 -8.16 -16.20
N ASP A 246 13.59 -9.25 -16.91
CA ASP A 246 13.23 -10.53 -16.31
C ASP A 246 14.38 -11.12 -15.46
N ILE A 247 15.64 -10.88 -15.86
CA ILE A 247 16.83 -11.22 -15.07
C ILE A 247 16.91 -10.36 -13.80
N TYR A 248 16.71 -9.05 -13.90
CA TYR A 248 16.65 -8.17 -12.71
C TYR A 248 15.57 -8.59 -11.74
N LEU A 249 14.39 -8.97 -12.26
CA LEU A 249 13.30 -9.49 -11.44
C LEU A 249 13.64 -10.83 -10.78
N SER A 250 14.41 -11.69 -11.46
CA SER A 250 14.86 -12.96 -10.87
C SER A 250 15.91 -12.78 -9.78
N LEU A 251 16.74 -11.75 -9.86
CA LEU A 251 17.73 -11.41 -8.82
C LEU A 251 17.09 -10.85 -7.54
N ILE A 252 15.88 -10.29 -7.63
CA ILE A 252 15.08 -9.90 -6.46
C ILE A 252 14.45 -11.15 -5.78
N HIS A 253 14.52 -12.32 -6.42
CA HIS A 253 14.02 -13.59 -5.87
C HIS A 253 15.04 -14.36 -5.01
N ILE A 254 16.21 -13.80 -4.74
CA ILE A 254 17.16 -14.28 -3.75
C ILE A 254 16.97 -13.48 -2.47
#